data_462598972355595bc9179c7897929537
#
_entry.id   462598972355595bc9179c7897929537
#
_cell.length_a   1.000
_cell.length_b   1.000
_cell.length_c   1.000
_cell.angle_alpha   90.00
_cell.angle_beta   90.00
_cell.angle_gamma   90.00
#
_symmetry.space_group_name_H-M   'P 1'
#
loop_
_entity.id
_entity.type
_entity.pdbx_description
1 polymer ?
#
loop_
_entity_poly.entity_id
_entity_poly.type
_entity_poly.pdbx_seq_one_letter_code
_entity_poly.pdbx_strand_id
1 'polypeptide(L)'
;MDGCFFVQPWTPCFSRSNTILVLAFTLILSTVIEALQVIGGNVTVVQGGTAVLPCKLIDTKETLSQISWQKITRGKPVNVNFFIVLDVDGPQFVDGPDDRFKFIGNFKENLASLQLSNVTLMDEGTYMCIFTLFPSGNHKTDIPLNVLVPPLSSLENNHPTLGNEEVSLVTCVAAGSKPPAEVRWVVYTLPETVRETTNFTQHANGTTTTTISLFGVPSKEINGHLVQCVVTSKATSEETLSFNIQVYFPPTEVRISERSGGSFECVTEANPNADFTWTRVGLSWPQSAARDGATLQFQKMTSDLNGLYQCEASNPYGKKHSHLYVHVASDADIAGWILFGLLLIALVASVVWYFYKSGRFTRLIGNSLSRTREDTRGGRTMVPTTSNSPEGPQRVEEEAAEGSL
;
A
#
# COMPACT_ATOMS: atom_id res chain seq x y z
N MET A 1 -60.38 87.21 7.46
CA MET A 1 -58.96 87.10 7.61
C MET A 1 -58.68 85.68 8.17
N ASP A 2 -58.08 84.92 7.30
CA ASP A 2 -57.24 83.71 7.59
C ASP A 2 -57.93 82.56 8.31
N GLY A 3 -58.27 81.44 7.70
CA GLY A 3 -57.56 80.64 6.72
C GLY A 3 -56.74 79.56 7.40
N CYS A 4 -57.30 78.41 7.63
CA CYS A 4 -56.52 77.18 7.75
C CYS A 4 -57.34 75.95 7.35
N PHE A 5 -56.97 75.37 6.23
CA PHE A 5 -57.47 74.07 5.74
C PHE A 5 -56.93 72.96 6.61
N PHE A 6 -57.80 72.07 7.10
CA PHE A 6 -57.42 70.72 7.58
C PHE A 6 -58.06 69.66 6.72
N VAL A 7 -57.24 68.98 5.97
CA VAL A 7 -57.59 67.79 5.19
C VAL A 7 -57.60 66.59 6.15
N GLN A 8 -58.75 65.99 6.37
CA GLN A 8 -58.84 64.71 7.08
C GLN A 8 -58.80 63.55 6.06
N PRO A 9 -58.02 62.50 6.36
CA PRO A 9 -58.02 61.28 5.52
C PRO A 9 -59.24 60.44 5.85
N TRP A 10 -59.85 59.92 4.83
CA TRP A 10 -61.02 58.99 4.85
C TRP A 10 -60.61 57.66 5.45
N THR A 11 -61.12 57.34 6.63
CA THR A 11 -61.14 56.01 7.15
C THR A 11 -62.44 55.29 6.72
N PRO A 12 -62.37 54.12 6.05
CA PRO A 12 -63.58 53.37 5.74
C PRO A 12 -64.10 52.72 7.03
N CYS A 13 -65.31 53.05 7.41
CA CYS A 13 -66.04 52.37 8.47
C CYS A 13 -66.45 50.96 8.01
N PHE A 14 -65.60 49.98 8.33
CA PHE A 14 -65.99 48.58 8.13
C PHE A 14 -67.02 48.19 9.22
N SER A 15 -68.26 47.98 8.80
CA SER A 15 -69.32 47.44 9.62
C SER A 15 -68.90 46.06 10.19
N ARG A 16 -68.97 45.85 11.49
CA ARG A 16 -68.68 44.61 12.22
C ARG A 16 -69.41 43.37 11.67
N SER A 17 -70.48 43.56 10.89
CA SER A 17 -71.26 42.51 10.23
C SER A 17 -70.53 41.96 8.99
N ASN A 18 -69.80 42.83 8.22
CA ASN A 18 -69.11 42.37 7.03
C ASN A 18 -67.78 41.63 7.35
N THR A 19 -67.12 41.96 8.45
CA THR A 19 -65.93 41.21 8.91
C THR A 19 -66.20 39.81 9.33
N ILE A 20 -67.35 39.54 9.97
CA ILE A 20 -67.77 38.21 10.34
C ILE A 20 -68.14 37.37 9.12
N LEU A 21 -68.77 37.99 8.09
CA LEU A 21 -69.14 37.32 6.84
C LEU A 21 -67.87 36.98 6.01
N VAL A 22 -66.90 37.87 5.97
CA VAL A 22 -65.60 37.61 5.28
C VAL A 22 -64.79 36.54 6.01
N LEU A 23 -64.74 36.54 7.37
CA LEU A 23 -64.11 35.51 8.17
C LEU A 23 -64.82 34.17 8.04
N ALA A 24 -66.15 34.14 7.99
CA ALA A 24 -66.94 32.93 7.75
C ALA A 24 -66.71 32.38 6.34
N PHE A 25 -66.60 33.24 5.35
CA PHE A 25 -66.31 32.85 3.96
C PHE A 25 -64.89 32.38 3.75
N THR A 26 -63.91 32.97 4.44
CA THR A 26 -62.52 32.48 4.44
C THR A 26 -62.35 31.16 5.22
N LEU A 27 -63.12 30.94 6.30
CA LEU A 27 -63.16 29.66 7.04
C LEU A 27 -63.85 28.54 6.23
N ILE A 28 -64.88 28.89 5.38
CA ILE A 28 -65.52 27.92 4.50
C ILE A 28 -64.64 27.59 3.28
N LEU A 29 -63.85 28.57 2.80
CA LEU A 29 -62.87 28.31 1.71
C LEU A 29 -61.60 27.55 2.17
N SER A 30 -61.34 27.43 3.47
CA SER A 30 -60.28 26.61 4.02
C SER A 30 -60.71 25.15 4.25
N THR A 31 -61.78 24.67 3.65
CA THR A 31 -61.92 23.23 3.46
C THR A 31 -60.76 22.79 2.61
N VAL A 32 -59.80 22.13 3.25
CA VAL A 32 -58.73 21.42 2.58
C VAL A 32 -59.37 20.57 1.49
N ILE A 33 -59.25 20.99 0.23
CA ILE A 33 -59.60 20.15 -0.91
C ILE A 33 -58.62 18.99 -0.82
N GLU A 34 -59.03 17.90 -0.19
CA GLU A 34 -58.33 16.64 -0.26
C GLU A 34 -58.26 16.26 -1.75
N ALA A 35 -57.16 16.60 -2.40
CA ALA A 35 -56.96 16.32 -3.80
C ALA A 35 -56.49 14.87 -3.94
N LEU A 36 -57.22 14.10 -4.72
CA LEU A 36 -56.85 12.76 -5.13
C LEU A 36 -55.37 12.75 -5.59
N GLN A 37 -54.55 11.96 -4.95
CA GLN A 37 -53.11 11.92 -5.19
C GLN A 37 -52.58 10.48 -5.20
N VAL A 38 -51.64 10.22 -6.14
CA VAL A 38 -50.83 8.99 -6.14
C VAL A 38 -49.49 9.30 -5.50
N ILE A 39 -49.20 8.64 -4.39
CA ILE A 39 -47.99 8.77 -3.64
C ILE A 39 -47.01 7.69 -4.08
N GLY A 40 -45.83 8.10 -4.49
CA GLY A 40 -44.64 7.26 -4.79
C GLY A 40 -43.45 7.66 -3.93
N GLY A 41 -42.24 7.39 -4.39
CA GLY A 41 -41.02 7.76 -3.70
C GLY A 41 -39.77 7.49 -4.57
N ASN A 42 -38.64 8.03 -4.14
CA ASN A 42 -37.36 7.71 -4.73
C ASN A 42 -36.79 6.46 -4.05
N VAL A 43 -36.37 5.49 -4.84
CA VAL A 43 -35.82 4.22 -4.36
C VAL A 43 -34.35 4.13 -4.70
N THR A 44 -33.53 3.78 -3.73
CA THR A 44 -32.11 3.51 -3.91
C THR A 44 -31.80 2.14 -3.32
N VAL A 45 -31.10 1.31 -4.10
CA VAL A 45 -30.77 -0.07 -3.72
C VAL A 45 -29.38 -0.43 -4.18
N VAL A 46 -28.68 -1.29 -3.45
CA VAL A 46 -27.41 -1.86 -3.88
C VAL A 46 -27.68 -3.01 -4.86
N GLN A 47 -26.88 -3.12 -5.90
CA GLN A 47 -26.94 -4.21 -6.89
C GLN A 47 -26.99 -5.59 -6.18
N GLY A 48 -27.85 -6.48 -6.66
CA GLY A 48 -28.14 -7.77 -6.02
C GLY A 48 -29.15 -7.72 -4.89
N GLY A 49 -29.47 -6.54 -4.38
CA GLY A 49 -30.44 -6.33 -3.30
C GLY A 49 -31.89 -6.40 -3.77
N THR A 50 -32.81 -6.08 -2.85
CA THR A 50 -34.25 -6.04 -3.08
C THR A 50 -34.76 -4.61 -2.93
N ALA A 51 -35.44 -4.10 -3.95
CA ALA A 51 -36.10 -2.81 -3.96
C ALA A 51 -37.61 -2.95 -3.72
N VAL A 52 -38.17 -2.04 -2.93
CA VAL A 52 -39.61 -1.86 -2.83
C VAL A 52 -39.96 -0.55 -3.54
N LEU A 53 -40.76 -0.63 -4.59
CA LEU A 53 -41.29 0.51 -5.32
C LEU A 53 -42.65 0.90 -4.66
N PRO A 54 -42.69 1.95 -3.84
CA PRO A 54 -43.88 2.30 -3.08
C PRO A 54 -44.88 3.00 -4.01
N CYS A 55 -46.13 2.59 -3.94
CA CYS A 55 -47.20 3.27 -4.64
C CYS A 55 -48.53 3.14 -3.88
N LYS A 56 -49.16 4.28 -3.60
CA LYS A 56 -50.42 4.35 -2.90
C LYS A 56 -51.31 5.48 -3.45
N LEU A 57 -52.55 5.18 -3.66
CA LEU A 57 -53.58 6.18 -3.97
C LEU A 57 -54.29 6.60 -2.70
N ILE A 58 -54.42 7.92 -2.50
CA ILE A 58 -55.16 8.50 -1.35
C ILE A 58 -56.26 9.43 -1.83
N ASP A 59 -57.19 9.71 -0.93
CA ASP A 59 -58.25 10.70 -1.05
C ASP A 59 -59.18 10.49 -2.26
N THR A 60 -59.56 9.20 -2.53
CA THR A 60 -60.52 8.84 -3.55
C THR A 60 -61.74 8.15 -2.99
N LYS A 61 -62.91 8.47 -3.57
CA LYS A 61 -64.18 7.74 -3.40
C LYS A 61 -64.57 7.03 -4.69
N GLU A 62 -63.75 7.17 -5.75
CA GLU A 62 -64.02 6.58 -7.06
C GLU A 62 -63.67 5.09 -7.07
N THR A 63 -64.31 4.38 -8.00
CA THR A 63 -64.06 2.95 -8.17
C THR A 63 -62.74 2.71 -8.90
N LEU A 64 -61.84 1.96 -8.25
CA LEU A 64 -60.61 1.51 -8.86
C LEU A 64 -60.91 0.36 -9.84
N SER A 65 -60.55 0.53 -11.10
CA SER A 65 -60.76 -0.48 -12.15
C SER A 65 -59.49 -1.30 -12.42
N GLN A 66 -58.31 -0.66 -12.38
CA GLN A 66 -57.04 -1.31 -12.69
C GLN A 66 -55.88 -0.57 -12.07
N ILE A 67 -54.83 -1.31 -11.70
CA ILE A 67 -53.49 -0.80 -11.41
C ILE A 67 -52.58 -1.22 -12.56
N SER A 68 -51.77 -0.31 -13.10
CA SER A 68 -50.78 -0.62 -14.16
C SER A 68 -49.43 -0.11 -13.77
N TRP A 69 -48.39 -0.87 -14.15
CA TRP A 69 -47.01 -0.48 -14.00
C TRP A 69 -46.30 -0.40 -15.34
N GLN A 70 -45.63 0.74 -15.58
CA GLN A 70 -44.79 0.97 -16.74
C GLN A 70 -43.36 1.17 -16.26
N LYS A 71 -42.40 0.94 -17.15
CA LYS A 71 -40.97 1.20 -16.87
C LYS A 71 -40.21 1.75 -18.08
N ILE A 72 -39.26 2.65 -17.80
CA ILE A 72 -38.22 3.12 -18.68
C ILE A 72 -36.91 2.91 -17.97
N THR A 73 -36.15 1.87 -18.35
CA THR A 73 -34.92 1.46 -17.67
C THR A 73 -33.76 1.37 -18.63
N ARG A 74 -32.54 1.20 -18.12
CA ARG A 74 -31.37 0.96 -18.97
C ARG A 74 -31.54 -0.27 -19.87
N GLY A 75 -32.14 -1.32 -19.36
CA GLY A 75 -32.41 -2.52 -20.13
C GLY A 75 -33.52 -2.39 -21.15
N LYS A 76 -34.48 -1.47 -20.93
CA LYS A 76 -35.61 -1.14 -21.81
C LYS A 76 -35.82 0.37 -21.84
N PRO A 77 -35.15 1.10 -22.77
CA PRO A 77 -35.20 2.58 -22.82
C PRO A 77 -36.51 3.13 -23.37
N VAL A 78 -37.47 2.26 -23.74
CA VAL A 78 -38.80 2.64 -24.24
C VAL A 78 -39.83 2.35 -23.18
N ASN A 79 -40.81 3.23 -22.99
CA ASN A 79 -41.88 3.04 -22.04
C ASN A 79 -42.72 1.80 -22.36
N VAL A 80 -42.75 0.85 -21.47
CA VAL A 80 -43.44 -0.43 -21.66
C VAL A 80 -44.32 -0.75 -20.46
N ASN A 81 -45.62 -1.10 -20.74
CA ASN A 81 -46.45 -1.76 -19.72
C ASN A 81 -45.91 -3.17 -19.49
N PHE A 82 -45.57 -3.49 -18.26
CA PHE A 82 -45.03 -4.81 -17.95
C PHE A 82 -45.84 -5.59 -16.91
N PHE A 83 -46.68 -4.88 -16.11
CA PHE A 83 -47.40 -5.49 -15.01
C PHE A 83 -48.75 -4.78 -14.78
N ILE A 84 -49.82 -5.55 -14.57
CA ILE A 84 -51.16 -5.05 -14.24
C ILE A 84 -51.74 -5.82 -13.08
N VAL A 85 -52.68 -5.20 -12.37
CA VAL A 85 -53.49 -5.84 -11.31
C VAL A 85 -54.92 -5.50 -11.54
N LEU A 86 -55.76 -6.52 -11.59
CA LEU A 86 -57.23 -6.42 -11.69
C LEU A 86 -57.87 -6.96 -10.41
N ASP A 87 -59.08 -6.48 -10.10
CA ASP A 87 -59.76 -6.89 -8.86
C ASP A 87 -60.06 -8.41 -8.82
N VAL A 88 -60.46 -8.98 -9.96
CA VAL A 88 -60.87 -10.39 -10.05
C VAL A 88 -59.69 -11.31 -10.43
N ASP A 89 -58.93 -10.91 -11.44
CA ASP A 89 -57.89 -11.77 -12.03
C ASP A 89 -56.53 -11.64 -11.29
N GLY A 90 -56.41 -10.61 -10.41
CA GLY A 90 -55.18 -10.36 -9.65
C GLY A 90 -54.03 -9.83 -10.48
N PRO A 91 -52.80 -10.03 -10.00
CA PRO A 91 -51.57 -9.53 -10.66
C PRO A 91 -51.19 -10.40 -11.87
N GLN A 92 -50.84 -9.73 -13.01
CA GLN A 92 -50.46 -10.36 -14.27
C GLN A 92 -49.30 -9.63 -14.95
N PHE A 93 -48.43 -10.38 -15.60
CA PHE A 93 -47.35 -9.81 -16.48
C PHE A 93 -47.93 -9.58 -17.89
N VAL A 94 -47.58 -8.48 -18.51
CA VAL A 94 -48.01 -8.10 -19.86
C VAL A 94 -46.94 -8.43 -20.90
N ASP A 95 -45.63 -8.21 -20.55
CA ASP A 95 -44.46 -8.39 -21.44
C ASP A 95 -43.63 -9.62 -21.04
N GLY A 96 -44.30 -10.73 -20.71
CA GLY A 96 -43.68 -11.96 -20.22
C GLY A 96 -43.36 -11.95 -18.73
N PRO A 97 -43.26 -13.13 -18.12
CA PRO A 97 -43.00 -13.25 -16.70
C PRO A 97 -41.59 -12.81 -16.32
N ASP A 98 -41.47 -12.10 -15.20
CA ASP A 98 -40.20 -11.78 -14.52
C ASP A 98 -40.39 -12.06 -13.04
N ASP A 99 -39.96 -13.23 -12.60
CA ASP A 99 -40.18 -13.74 -11.23
C ASP A 99 -39.50 -12.87 -10.14
N ARG A 100 -38.65 -11.91 -10.56
CA ARG A 100 -38.05 -10.93 -9.64
C ARG A 100 -39.05 -9.91 -9.13
N PHE A 101 -40.14 -9.66 -9.89
CA PHE A 101 -41.23 -8.78 -9.48
C PHE A 101 -42.31 -9.52 -8.71
N LYS A 102 -42.67 -8.98 -7.54
CA LYS A 102 -43.72 -9.49 -6.71
C LYS A 102 -44.64 -8.35 -6.30
N PHE A 103 -45.95 -8.50 -6.52
CA PHE A 103 -46.96 -7.58 -5.99
C PHE A 103 -47.07 -7.77 -4.48
N ILE A 104 -46.80 -6.70 -3.74
CA ILE A 104 -46.90 -6.65 -2.26
C ILE A 104 -47.96 -5.65 -1.78
N GLY A 105 -48.73 -5.11 -2.72
CA GLY A 105 -49.82 -4.21 -2.47
C GLY A 105 -51.12 -4.93 -2.09
N ASN A 106 -52.18 -4.13 -1.98
CA ASN A 106 -53.57 -4.59 -1.77
C ASN A 106 -54.51 -3.72 -2.64
N PHE A 107 -55.14 -4.37 -3.64
CA PHE A 107 -56.01 -3.66 -4.57
C PHE A 107 -57.14 -2.91 -3.88
N LYS A 108 -57.80 -3.55 -2.88
CA LYS A 108 -58.91 -2.99 -2.15
C LYS A 108 -58.52 -1.82 -1.23
N GLU A 109 -57.27 -1.75 -0.83
CA GLU A 109 -56.71 -0.68 -0.01
C GLU A 109 -56.00 0.40 -0.82
N ASN A 110 -56.11 0.35 -2.16
CA ASN A 110 -55.45 1.27 -3.07
C ASN A 110 -53.91 1.27 -2.89
N LEU A 111 -53.34 0.13 -2.50
CA LEU A 111 -51.89 -0.09 -2.38
C LEU A 111 -51.40 -0.86 -3.60
N ALA A 112 -50.48 -0.26 -4.36
CA ALA A 112 -49.95 -0.82 -5.59
C ALA A 112 -48.49 -1.21 -5.51
N SER A 113 -47.87 -1.21 -4.34
CA SER A 113 -46.42 -1.41 -4.19
C SER A 113 -45.93 -2.70 -4.80
N LEU A 114 -44.79 -2.63 -5.53
CA LEU A 114 -44.07 -3.77 -6.10
C LEU A 114 -42.73 -3.98 -5.40
N GLN A 115 -42.36 -5.23 -5.22
CA GLN A 115 -41.02 -5.65 -4.81
C GLN A 115 -40.25 -6.16 -6.04
N LEU A 116 -39.04 -5.68 -6.22
CA LEU A 116 -38.08 -6.19 -7.22
C LEU A 116 -36.88 -6.78 -6.47
N SER A 117 -36.66 -8.08 -6.63
CA SER A 117 -35.52 -8.80 -6.05
C SER A 117 -34.38 -8.94 -7.04
N ASN A 118 -33.14 -9.17 -6.53
CA ASN A 118 -31.93 -9.32 -7.32
C ASN A 118 -31.76 -8.19 -8.36
N VAL A 119 -31.79 -6.95 -7.89
CA VAL A 119 -31.73 -5.75 -8.73
C VAL A 119 -30.39 -5.68 -9.44
N THR A 120 -30.43 -5.40 -10.72
CA THR A 120 -29.26 -5.20 -11.57
C THR A 120 -29.16 -3.76 -12.06
N LEU A 121 -28.00 -3.36 -12.56
CA LEU A 121 -27.83 -2.03 -13.16
C LEU A 121 -28.75 -1.78 -14.37
N MET A 122 -29.22 -2.85 -15.03
CA MET A 122 -30.16 -2.75 -16.17
C MET A 122 -31.59 -2.39 -15.73
N ASP A 123 -31.91 -2.56 -14.45
CA ASP A 123 -33.21 -2.19 -13.87
C ASP A 123 -33.27 -0.73 -13.46
N GLU A 124 -32.14 -0.02 -13.46
CA GLU A 124 -32.09 1.40 -13.13
C GLU A 124 -32.89 2.24 -14.12
N GLY A 125 -33.73 3.14 -13.59
CA GLY A 125 -34.57 4.00 -14.43
C GLY A 125 -35.78 4.51 -13.66
N THR A 126 -36.85 4.82 -14.40
CA THR A 126 -38.09 5.31 -13.84
C THR A 126 -39.20 4.29 -14.01
N TYR A 127 -39.84 3.96 -12.91
CA TYR A 127 -41.04 3.14 -12.84
C TYR A 127 -42.24 4.05 -12.65
N MET A 128 -43.31 3.82 -13.40
CA MET A 128 -44.54 4.60 -13.33
C MET A 128 -45.67 3.71 -12.83
N CYS A 129 -46.29 4.11 -11.72
CA CYS A 129 -47.43 3.47 -11.15
C CYS A 129 -48.70 4.24 -11.54
N ILE A 130 -49.71 3.57 -12.08
CA ILE A 130 -50.91 4.16 -12.65
C ILE A 130 -52.14 3.48 -12.04
N PHE A 131 -53.02 4.28 -11.48
CA PHE A 131 -54.36 3.86 -11.05
C PHE A 131 -55.39 4.34 -12.10
N THR A 132 -56.18 3.41 -12.63
CA THR A 132 -57.31 3.72 -13.53
C THR A 132 -58.60 3.73 -12.69
N LEU A 133 -59.21 4.90 -12.57
CA LEU A 133 -60.41 5.13 -11.81
C LEU A 133 -61.60 5.40 -12.72
N PHE A 134 -62.79 5.17 -12.24
CA PHE A 134 -64.01 5.56 -12.91
C PHE A 134 -64.78 6.58 -12.03
N PRO A 135 -65.16 7.77 -12.58
CA PRO A 135 -65.06 8.20 -13.98
C PRO A 135 -63.78 9.02 -14.31
N SER A 136 -62.88 9.34 -13.36
CA SER A 136 -61.80 10.34 -13.54
C SER A 136 -60.67 9.90 -14.46
N GLY A 137 -60.50 8.58 -14.71
CA GLY A 137 -59.46 8.03 -15.58
C GLY A 137 -58.15 7.72 -14.85
N ASN A 138 -57.00 8.02 -15.51
CA ASN A 138 -55.68 7.61 -15.07
C ASN A 138 -55.02 8.63 -14.15
N HIS A 139 -54.60 8.18 -12.97
CA HIS A 139 -53.78 8.95 -12.03
C HIS A 139 -52.44 8.22 -11.84
N LYS A 140 -51.30 8.91 -11.91
CA LYS A 140 -50.00 8.29 -11.95
C LYS A 140 -48.96 9.02 -11.11
N THR A 141 -47.92 8.30 -10.74
CA THR A 141 -46.70 8.85 -10.13
C THR A 141 -45.46 8.15 -10.67
N ASP A 142 -44.37 8.91 -10.75
CA ASP A 142 -43.07 8.40 -11.17
C ASP A 142 -42.24 8.02 -9.95
N ILE A 143 -41.58 6.87 -10.02
CA ILE A 143 -40.76 6.28 -8.96
C ILE A 143 -39.38 6.01 -9.54
N PRO A 144 -38.39 6.93 -9.39
CA PRO A 144 -37.03 6.70 -9.80
C PRO A 144 -36.38 5.58 -8.97
N LEU A 145 -35.78 4.61 -9.64
CA LEU A 145 -34.94 3.57 -9.06
C LEU A 145 -33.48 3.84 -9.37
N ASN A 146 -32.68 4.13 -8.33
CA ASN A 146 -31.25 4.33 -8.41
C ASN A 146 -30.54 3.06 -7.94
N VAL A 147 -29.60 2.55 -8.74
CA VAL A 147 -28.83 1.36 -8.40
C VAL A 147 -27.41 1.76 -8.01
N LEU A 148 -27.02 1.43 -6.80
CA LEU A 148 -25.65 1.56 -6.31
C LEU A 148 -24.87 0.28 -6.66
N VAL A 149 -23.65 0.45 -7.13
CA VAL A 149 -22.76 -0.67 -7.47
C VAL A 149 -21.51 -0.58 -6.59
N PRO A 150 -21.25 -1.59 -5.73
CA PRO A 150 -20.06 -1.60 -4.92
C PRO A 150 -18.82 -1.78 -5.80
N PRO A 151 -17.67 -1.16 -5.45
CA PRO A 151 -16.41 -1.40 -6.13
C PRO A 151 -15.89 -2.81 -5.88
N LEU A 152 -15.12 -3.34 -6.84
CA LEU A 152 -14.22 -4.45 -6.61
C LEU A 152 -12.84 -3.85 -6.32
N SER A 153 -12.37 -3.95 -5.08
CA SER A 153 -11.12 -3.36 -4.64
C SER A 153 -9.96 -4.33 -4.79
N SER A 154 -8.82 -3.85 -5.28
CA SER A 154 -7.60 -4.63 -5.43
C SER A 154 -6.35 -3.76 -5.34
N LEU A 155 -5.21 -4.39 -5.02
CA LEU A 155 -3.89 -3.78 -5.05
C LEU A 155 -3.04 -4.41 -6.15
N GLU A 156 -2.34 -3.57 -6.91
CA GLU A 156 -1.42 -4.00 -7.95
C GLU A 156 0.00 -3.63 -7.53
N ASN A 157 0.87 -4.65 -7.41
CA ASN A 157 2.29 -4.46 -7.18
C ASN A 157 2.96 -4.10 -8.51
N ASN A 158 3.54 -2.91 -8.60
CA ASN A 158 4.17 -2.41 -9.83
C ASN A 158 5.62 -2.90 -10.00
N HIS A 159 6.11 -3.76 -9.11
CA HIS A 159 7.44 -4.36 -9.14
C HIS A 159 8.58 -3.35 -9.30
N PRO A 160 8.62 -2.26 -8.49
CA PRO A 160 9.65 -1.25 -8.60
C PRO A 160 11.03 -1.85 -8.29
N THR A 161 12.02 -1.54 -9.14
CA THR A 161 13.41 -1.93 -8.93
C THR A 161 14.20 -0.77 -8.33
N LEU A 162 15.15 -1.08 -7.44
CA LEU A 162 16.02 -0.11 -6.79
C LEU A 162 16.62 0.88 -7.81
N GLY A 163 16.44 2.17 -7.58
CA GLY A 163 16.86 3.23 -8.51
C GLY A 163 16.74 4.61 -7.91
N ASN A 164 17.08 5.63 -8.71
CA ASN A 164 17.04 7.03 -8.32
C ASN A 164 15.92 7.82 -8.99
N GLU A 165 15.16 7.17 -9.87
CA GLU A 165 14.03 7.80 -10.56
C GLU A 165 12.71 7.49 -9.84
N GLU A 166 11.79 8.45 -9.85
CA GLU A 166 10.47 8.28 -9.30
C GLU A 166 9.65 7.33 -10.19
N VAL A 167 9.10 6.27 -9.59
CA VAL A 167 8.25 5.30 -10.28
C VAL A 167 7.00 5.01 -9.45
N SER A 168 6.00 4.38 -10.07
CA SER A 168 4.85 3.87 -9.34
C SER A 168 5.26 2.66 -8.48
N LEU A 169 5.05 2.76 -7.17
CA LEU A 169 5.39 1.72 -6.19
C LEU A 169 4.27 0.68 -6.07
N VAL A 170 3.05 1.16 -5.97
CA VAL A 170 1.84 0.34 -5.82
C VAL A 170 0.64 1.13 -6.34
N THR A 171 -0.33 0.42 -6.89
CA THR A 171 -1.59 1.01 -7.36
C THR A 171 -2.76 0.34 -6.65
N CYS A 172 -3.68 1.16 -6.14
CA CYS A 172 -4.96 0.70 -5.60
C CYS A 172 -6.06 0.96 -6.62
N VAL A 173 -6.88 -0.05 -6.86
CA VAL A 173 -7.95 -0.03 -7.84
C VAL A 173 -9.29 -0.31 -7.16
N ALA A 174 -10.25 0.60 -7.34
CA ALA A 174 -11.66 0.41 -6.98
C ALA A 174 -12.46 0.31 -8.27
N ALA A 175 -12.64 -0.92 -8.78
CA ALA A 175 -13.18 -1.16 -10.10
C ALA A 175 -14.71 -1.13 -10.12
N GLY A 176 -15.27 -0.42 -11.10
CA GLY A 176 -16.66 -0.54 -11.53
C GLY A 176 -17.71 -0.06 -10.54
N SER A 177 -17.43 0.92 -9.69
CA SER A 177 -18.38 1.43 -8.70
C SER A 177 -19.37 2.45 -9.29
N LYS A 178 -20.51 2.57 -8.65
CA LYS A 178 -21.51 3.62 -8.90
C LYS A 178 -22.21 4.03 -7.60
N PRO A 179 -22.11 5.32 -7.20
CA PRO A 179 -21.28 6.36 -7.76
C PRO A 179 -19.78 6.01 -7.67
N PRO A 180 -18.87 6.81 -8.25
CA PRO A 180 -17.44 6.60 -8.14
C PRO A 180 -17.02 6.43 -6.67
N ALA A 181 -16.15 5.46 -6.39
CA ALA A 181 -15.59 5.28 -5.07
C ALA A 181 -14.52 6.33 -4.79
N GLU A 182 -14.45 6.78 -3.54
CA GLU A 182 -13.37 7.59 -3.03
C GLU A 182 -12.24 6.67 -2.56
N VAL A 183 -11.03 6.89 -3.06
CA VAL A 183 -9.86 6.07 -2.73
C VAL A 183 -8.76 6.98 -2.23
N ARG A 184 -8.12 6.62 -1.13
CA ARG A 184 -7.00 7.36 -0.53
C ARG A 184 -5.95 6.42 0.04
N TRP A 185 -4.70 6.87 0.05
CA TRP A 185 -3.63 6.19 0.77
C TRP A 185 -3.54 6.69 2.22
N VAL A 186 -3.24 5.78 3.12
CA VAL A 186 -2.82 6.09 4.49
C VAL A 186 -1.40 5.59 4.65
N VAL A 187 -0.50 6.54 4.85
CA VAL A 187 0.95 6.32 4.91
C VAL A 187 1.45 6.82 6.26
N TYR A 188 2.07 5.94 7.06
CA TYR A 188 2.46 6.28 8.44
C TYR A 188 3.90 6.76 8.59
N THR A 189 4.83 6.27 7.77
CA THR A 189 6.29 6.42 8.02
C THR A 189 7.14 6.63 6.76
N LEU A 190 6.53 6.95 5.62
CA LEU A 190 7.29 7.18 4.39
C LEU A 190 7.88 8.61 4.33
N PRO A 191 8.98 8.81 3.58
CA PRO A 191 9.54 10.13 3.32
C PRO A 191 8.54 11.08 2.64
N GLU A 192 8.68 12.37 2.85
CA GLU A 192 7.83 13.42 2.22
C GLU A 192 7.88 13.43 0.67
N THR A 193 8.80 12.69 0.07
CA THR A 193 8.99 12.59 -1.38
C THR A 193 8.01 11.66 -2.08
N VAL A 194 7.11 11.02 -1.33
CA VAL A 194 6.08 10.13 -1.90
C VAL A 194 4.86 10.94 -2.28
N ARG A 195 4.36 10.77 -3.50
CA ARG A 195 3.16 11.47 -4.01
C ARG A 195 2.10 10.51 -4.53
N GLU A 196 0.87 10.96 -4.55
CA GLU A 196 -0.28 10.22 -5.04
C GLU A 196 -0.75 10.78 -6.39
N THR A 197 -1.25 9.90 -7.25
CA THR A 197 -1.91 10.28 -8.50
C THR A 197 -3.19 9.49 -8.65
N THR A 198 -4.32 10.20 -8.78
CA THR A 198 -5.65 9.59 -8.95
C THR A 198 -6.08 9.69 -10.41
N ASN A 199 -6.66 8.60 -10.93
CA ASN A 199 -7.25 8.53 -12.27
C ASN A 199 -8.64 7.90 -12.19
N PHE A 200 -9.53 8.34 -13.11
CA PHE A 200 -10.91 7.86 -13.21
C PHE A 200 -11.19 7.35 -14.62
N THR A 201 -11.68 6.13 -14.72
CA THR A 201 -12.11 5.54 -15.99
C THR A 201 -13.62 5.30 -15.93
N GLN A 202 -14.38 6.05 -16.72
CA GLN A 202 -15.82 5.86 -16.81
C GLN A 202 -16.16 4.80 -17.85
N HIS A 203 -17.03 3.86 -17.49
CA HIS A 203 -17.48 2.77 -18.35
C HIS A 203 -18.82 3.08 -19.03
N ALA A 204 -19.09 2.45 -20.17
CA ALA A 204 -20.33 2.63 -20.93
C ALA A 204 -21.60 2.25 -20.13
N ASN A 205 -21.48 1.34 -19.15
CA ASN A 205 -22.55 0.97 -18.24
C ASN A 205 -22.81 2.01 -17.12
N GLY A 206 -22.06 3.13 -17.12
CA GLY A 206 -22.19 4.23 -16.14
C GLY A 206 -21.54 3.94 -14.78
N THR A 207 -20.77 2.86 -14.65
CA THR A 207 -19.87 2.68 -13.50
C THR A 207 -18.53 3.36 -13.75
N THR A 208 -17.77 3.57 -12.71
CA THR A 208 -16.44 4.20 -12.77
C THR A 208 -15.43 3.35 -12.04
N THR A 209 -14.26 3.16 -12.63
CA THR A 209 -13.09 2.63 -11.95
C THR A 209 -12.24 3.81 -11.47
N THR A 210 -11.97 3.86 -10.17
CA THR A 210 -11.05 4.81 -9.56
C THR A 210 -9.74 4.09 -9.27
N THR A 211 -8.63 4.64 -9.75
CA THR A 211 -7.28 4.14 -9.46
C THR A 211 -6.47 5.22 -8.78
N ILE A 212 -5.72 4.85 -7.74
CA ILE A 212 -4.77 5.74 -7.09
C ILE A 212 -3.41 5.05 -7.02
N SER A 213 -2.41 5.68 -7.61
CA SER A 213 -1.03 5.16 -7.62
C SER A 213 -0.16 5.97 -6.66
N LEU A 214 0.65 5.26 -5.88
CA LEU A 214 1.64 5.81 -4.99
C LEU A 214 2.98 5.86 -5.71
N PHE A 215 3.53 7.05 -5.93
CA PHE A 215 4.80 7.28 -6.60
C PHE A 215 5.89 7.64 -5.60
N GLY A 216 7.10 7.18 -5.83
CA GLY A 216 8.27 7.51 -5.04
C GLY A 216 9.56 6.95 -5.65
N VAL A 217 10.70 7.35 -5.09
CA VAL A 217 12.00 6.78 -5.46
C VAL A 217 12.18 5.43 -4.76
N PRO A 218 12.33 4.32 -5.52
CA PRO A 218 12.43 2.99 -4.93
C PRO A 218 13.80 2.81 -4.28
N SER A 219 13.86 3.03 -2.98
CA SER A 219 15.05 2.88 -2.15
C SER A 219 14.93 1.69 -1.21
N LYS A 220 16.05 1.28 -0.61
CA LYS A 220 16.03 0.21 0.40
C LYS A 220 15.27 0.61 1.66
N GLU A 221 15.28 1.89 1.99
CA GLU A 221 14.63 2.44 3.18
C GLU A 221 13.12 2.27 3.13
N ILE A 222 12.51 2.37 1.93
CA ILE A 222 11.05 2.20 1.80
C ILE A 222 10.62 0.74 1.63
N ASN A 223 11.58 -0.17 1.41
CA ASN A 223 11.27 -1.59 1.25
C ASN A 223 10.70 -2.18 2.54
N GLY A 224 9.57 -2.87 2.44
CA GLY A 224 8.87 -3.46 3.57
C GLY A 224 7.96 -2.50 4.35
N HIS A 225 7.90 -1.19 4.03
CA HIS A 225 7.01 -0.27 4.70
C HIS A 225 5.55 -0.56 4.39
N LEU A 226 4.72 -0.52 5.43
CA LEU A 226 3.28 -0.73 5.35
C LEU A 226 2.59 0.54 4.85
N VAL A 227 1.78 0.40 3.81
CA VAL A 227 0.82 1.38 3.33
C VAL A 227 -0.58 0.78 3.30
N GLN A 228 -1.60 1.60 3.45
CA GLN A 228 -2.98 1.16 3.43
C GLN A 228 -3.76 1.96 2.41
N CYS A 229 -4.47 1.25 1.54
CA CYS A 229 -5.45 1.84 0.66
C CYS A 229 -6.82 1.75 1.32
N VAL A 230 -7.48 2.88 1.47
CA VAL A 230 -8.83 2.99 2.01
C VAL A 230 -9.79 3.34 0.90
N VAL A 231 -10.78 2.47 0.68
CA VAL A 231 -11.82 2.60 -0.34
C VAL A 231 -13.16 2.87 0.34
N THR A 232 -13.76 3.99 0.02
CA THR A 232 -15.08 4.41 0.55
C THR A 232 -16.09 4.47 -0.58
N SER A 233 -17.25 3.84 -0.40
CA SER A 233 -18.34 3.81 -1.38
C SER A 233 -19.70 4.01 -0.70
N LYS A 234 -20.67 4.57 -1.44
CA LYS A 234 -22.08 4.63 -0.97
C LYS A 234 -22.77 3.26 -1.01
N ALA A 235 -22.19 2.29 -1.71
CA ALA A 235 -22.79 0.96 -1.91
C ALA A 235 -22.37 -0.04 -0.84
N THR A 236 -21.26 0.20 -0.12
CA THR A 236 -20.71 -0.71 0.89
C THR A 236 -20.04 0.06 2.02
N SER A 237 -19.72 -0.63 3.12
CA SER A 237 -18.87 -0.09 4.18
C SER A 237 -17.46 0.21 3.66
N GLU A 238 -16.73 1.06 4.38
CA GLU A 238 -15.32 1.35 4.12
C GLU A 238 -14.48 0.06 4.15
N GLU A 239 -13.63 -0.11 3.14
CA GLU A 239 -12.71 -1.24 2.99
C GLU A 239 -11.27 -0.74 3.05
N THR A 240 -10.42 -1.46 3.79
CA THR A 240 -8.99 -1.14 3.92
C THR A 240 -8.13 -2.30 3.44
N LEU A 241 -7.30 -2.04 2.44
CA LEU A 241 -6.35 -2.99 1.88
C LEU A 241 -4.94 -2.61 2.32
N SER A 242 -4.25 -3.53 2.98
CA SER A 242 -2.88 -3.32 3.47
C SER A 242 -1.85 -3.90 2.50
N PHE A 243 -0.76 -3.16 2.27
CA PHE A 243 0.33 -3.56 1.38
C PHE A 243 1.68 -3.18 1.97
N ASN A 244 2.62 -4.13 1.95
CA ASN A 244 4.02 -3.84 2.25
C ASN A 244 4.74 -3.54 0.94
N ILE A 245 5.28 -2.34 0.80
CA ILE A 245 6.03 -1.93 -0.41
C ILE A 245 7.17 -2.90 -0.64
N GLN A 246 7.29 -3.42 -1.86
CA GLN A 246 8.35 -4.32 -2.27
C GLN A 246 9.26 -3.61 -3.28
N VAL A 247 10.49 -3.31 -2.89
CA VAL A 247 11.52 -2.79 -3.80
C VAL A 247 12.46 -3.94 -4.16
N TYR A 248 12.55 -4.24 -5.45
CA TYR A 248 13.34 -5.37 -5.95
C TYR A 248 14.76 -4.94 -6.29
N PHE A 249 15.75 -5.75 -5.87
CA PHE A 249 17.16 -5.48 -6.15
C PHE A 249 18.01 -6.75 -6.16
N PRO A 250 19.11 -6.74 -6.94
CA PRO A 250 20.07 -7.85 -6.96
C PRO A 250 20.82 -7.94 -5.62
N PRO A 251 21.55 -9.04 -5.37
CA PRO A 251 22.51 -9.13 -4.28
C PRO A 251 23.45 -7.92 -4.26
N THR A 252 23.53 -7.20 -3.13
CA THR A 252 24.32 -5.95 -3.04
C THR A 252 25.77 -6.19 -2.73
N GLU A 253 26.05 -6.86 -1.64
CA GLU A 253 27.38 -7.30 -1.23
C GLU A 253 27.30 -8.74 -0.73
N VAL A 254 28.20 -9.59 -1.19
CA VAL A 254 28.27 -10.97 -0.73
C VAL A 254 29.44 -11.10 0.24
N ARG A 255 29.16 -11.48 1.47
CA ARG A 255 30.13 -11.69 2.54
C ARG A 255 30.17 -13.15 2.93
N ILE A 256 31.37 -13.65 3.24
CA ILE A 256 31.55 -14.96 3.78
C ILE A 256 32.03 -14.79 5.22
N SER A 257 31.27 -15.35 6.18
CA SER A 257 31.59 -15.32 7.59
C SER A 257 31.86 -16.74 8.11
N GLU A 258 32.91 -16.89 8.89
CA GLU A 258 33.15 -18.13 9.63
C GLU A 258 32.22 -18.20 10.85
N ARG A 259 31.53 -19.30 11.01
CA ARG A 259 30.62 -19.53 12.14
C ARG A 259 31.35 -20.26 13.29
N SER A 260 31.63 -21.52 13.13
CA SER A 260 32.39 -22.34 14.11
C SER A 260 32.80 -23.65 13.47
N GLY A 261 33.94 -24.23 13.91
CA GLY A 261 34.32 -25.60 13.53
C GLY A 261 34.49 -25.86 12.03
N GLY A 262 34.99 -24.89 11.28
CA GLY A 262 35.17 -25.04 9.82
C GLY A 262 33.87 -24.87 9.01
N SER A 263 32.87 -24.20 9.58
CA SER A 263 31.61 -23.82 8.91
C SER A 263 31.68 -22.37 8.45
N PHE A 264 31.40 -22.15 7.18
CA PHE A 264 31.33 -20.81 6.57
C PHE A 264 29.94 -20.56 6.03
N GLU A 265 29.44 -19.36 6.26
CA GLU A 265 28.14 -18.93 5.77
C GLU A 265 28.29 -17.76 4.82
N CYS A 266 27.62 -17.86 3.67
CA CYS A 266 27.52 -16.82 2.69
C CYS A 266 26.26 -15.99 2.96
N VAL A 267 26.42 -14.68 3.13
CA VAL A 267 25.31 -13.77 3.43
C VAL A 267 25.30 -12.60 2.45
N THR A 268 24.12 -12.16 2.09
CA THR A 268 23.89 -10.99 1.26
C THR A 268 22.55 -10.37 1.56
N GLU A 269 22.36 -9.14 1.17
CA GLU A 269 21.08 -8.45 1.14
C GLU A 269 20.58 -8.41 -0.31
N ALA A 270 19.38 -8.93 -0.53
CA ALA A 270 18.73 -8.99 -1.84
C ALA A 270 17.20 -9.06 -1.67
N ASN A 271 16.46 -8.56 -2.64
CA ASN A 271 15.01 -8.75 -2.71
C ASN A 271 14.59 -9.08 -4.15
N PRO A 272 14.00 -10.26 -4.41
CA PRO A 272 13.80 -11.40 -3.52
C PRO A 272 15.10 -11.94 -2.93
N ASN A 273 14.99 -12.75 -1.88
CA ASN A 273 16.13 -13.43 -1.29
C ASN A 273 16.97 -14.12 -2.38
N ALA A 274 18.28 -14.12 -2.20
CA ALA A 274 19.18 -14.75 -3.14
C ALA A 274 19.29 -16.25 -2.89
N ASP A 275 19.43 -17.02 -3.96
CA ASP A 275 19.90 -18.39 -3.96
C ASP A 275 21.42 -18.40 -3.93
N PHE A 276 22.01 -19.35 -3.17
CA PHE A 276 23.45 -19.46 -3.00
C PHE A 276 24.01 -20.70 -3.66
N THR A 277 25.16 -20.56 -4.33
CA THR A 277 25.88 -21.66 -4.93
C THR A 277 27.36 -21.58 -4.59
N TRP A 278 27.91 -22.67 -3.99
CA TRP A 278 29.33 -22.80 -3.73
C TRP A 278 30.03 -23.59 -4.82
N THR A 279 31.15 -23.05 -5.30
CA THR A 279 32.04 -23.66 -6.28
C THR A 279 33.48 -23.58 -5.80
N ARG A 280 34.33 -24.48 -6.29
CA ARG A 280 35.80 -24.42 -6.09
C ARG A 280 36.46 -24.07 -7.40
N VAL A 281 37.21 -22.99 -7.40
CA VAL A 281 37.79 -22.44 -8.64
C VAL A 281 38.95 -23.31 -9.15
N GLY A 282 38.81 -23.81 -10.39
CA GLY A 282 39.87 -24.55 -11.08
C GLY A 282 40.15 -25.98 -10.53
N LEU A 283 39.42 -26.44 -9.53
CA LEU A 283 39.62 -27.75 -8.91
C LEU A 283 38.26 -28.47 -8.72
N SER A 284 38.38 -29.81 -8.60
CA SER A 284 37.20 -30.62 -8.26
C SER A 284 36.77 -30.36 -6.81
N TRP A 285 35.49 -30.61 -6.52
CA TRP A 285 34.92 -30.50 -5.15
C TRP A 285 35.55 -31.56 -4.23
N PRO A 286 36.10 -31.18 -3.06
CA PRO A 286 36.73 -32.13 -2.15
C PRO A 286 35.68 -32.97 -1.41
N GLN A 287 36.04 -34.24 -1.09
CA GLN A 287 35.15 -35.12 -0.36
C GLN A 287 34.95 -34.71 1.12
N SER A 288 35.93 -34.01 1.67
CA SER A 288 35.93 -33.48 3.03
C SER A 288 35.13 -32.18 3.22
N ALA A 289 34.49 -31.66 2.13
CA ALA A 289 33.62 -30.47 2.17
C ALA A 289 32.20 -30.80 1.76
N ALA A 290 31.23 -30.33 2.54
CA ALA A 290 29.81 -30.37 2.24
C ALA A 290 29.33 -28.93 1.96
N ARG A 291 28.35 -28.80 1.08
CA ARG A 291 27.67 -27.52 0.77
C ARG A 291 26.16 -27.70 0.88
N ASP A 292 25.51 -26.75 1.54
CA ASP A 292 24.05 -26.71 1.66
C ASP A 292 23.57 -25.25 1.61
N GLY A 293 22.97 -24.87 0.48
CA GLY A 293 22.55 -23.49 0.23
C GLY A 293 23.68 -22.49 0.52
N ALA A 294 23.49 -21.60 1.49
CA ALA A 294 24.45 -20.58 1.90
C ALA A 294 25.65 -21.14 2.68
N THR A 295 25.60 -22.38 3.16
CA THR A 295 26.59 -22.94 4.07
C THR A 295 27.60 -23.81 3.35
N LEU A 296 28.89 -23.59 3.67
CA LEU A 296 30.02 -24.45 3.33
C LEU A 296 30.56 -25.05 4.64
N GLN A 297 30.54 -26.38 4.76
CA GLN A 297 31.00 -27.09 5.94
C GLN A 297 32.19 -27.99 5.62
N PHE A 298 33.30 -27.81 6.31
CA PHE A 298 34.44 -28.72 6.28
C PHE A 298 34.30 -29.78 7.36
N GLN A 299 34.22 -31.05 6.94
CA GLN A 299 34.04 -32.18 7.84
C GLN A 299 35.33 -32.54 8.55
N LYS A 300 36.46 -32.38 7.88
CA LYS A 300 37.82 -32.69 8.42
C LYS A 300 38.81 -31.72 7.76
N MET A 301 39.61 -31.05 8.55
CA MET A 301 40.63 -30.12 8.05
C MET A 301 41.83 -30.91 7.51
N THR A 302 41.82 -31.13 6.21
CA THR A 302 42.85 -31.88 5.44
C THR A 302 43.36 -31.04 4.27
N SER A 303 44.55 -31.33 3.78
CA SER A 303 45.19 -30.54 2.69
C SER A 303 44.45 -30.61 1.35
N ASP A 304 43.52 -31.56 1.17
CA ASP A 304 42.65 -31.61 -0.01
C ASP A 304 41.65 -30.45 -0.06
N LEU A 305 41.44 -29.74 1.05
CA LEU A 305 40.63 -28.52 1.12
C LEU A 305 41.32 -27.29 0.55
N ASN A 306 42.65 -27.32 0.37
CA ASN A 306 43.40 -26.14 -0.06
C ASN A 306 42.95 -25.62 -1.43
N GLY A 307 42.57 -24.35 -1.50
CA GLY A 307 42.11 -23.74 -2.74
C GLY A 307 41.22 -22.54 -2.55
N LEU A 308 40.76 -22.02 -3.67
CA LEU A 308 39.86 -20.88 -3.72
C LEU A 308 38.41 -21.36 -3.87
N TYR A 309 37.58 -21.03 -2.91
CA TYR A 309 36.12 -21.29 -2.94
C TYR A 309 35.41 -19.99 -3.31
N GLN A 310 34.38 -20.10 -4.14
CA GLN A 310 33.55 -18.99 -4.53
C GLN A 310 32.11 -19.27 -4.10
N CYS A 311 31.51 -18.34 -3.38
CA CYS A 311 30.08 -18.27 -3.16
C CYS A 311 29.46 -17.29 -4.14
N GLU A 312 28.54 -17.76 -4.97
CA GLU A 312 27.69 -16.93 -5.83
C GLU A 312 26.31 -16.82 -5.21
N ALA A 313 25.82 -15.59 -5.00
CA ALA A 313 24.45 -15.27 -4.62
C ALA A 313 23.74 -14.73 -5.86
N SER A 314 22.54 -15.22 -6.17
CA SER A 314 21.77 -14.84 -7.35
C SER A 314 20.29 -14.74 -7.08
N ASN A 315 19.62 -13.79 -7.73
CA ASN A 315 18.17 -13.68 -7.81
C ASN A 315 17.78 -13.26 -9.26
N PRO A 316 16.48 -13.10 -9.60
CA PRO A 316 16.04 -12.70 -10.93
C PRO A 316 16.60 -11.34 -11.41
N TYR A 317 17.06 -10.49 -10.48
CA TYR A 317 17.57 -9.14 -10.78
C TYR A 317 19.08 -9.07 -10.97
N GLY A 318 19.81 -10.13 -10.63
CA GLY A 318 21.26 -10.22 -10.87
C GLY A 318 21.98 -11.16 -9.93
N LYS A 319 23.32 -11.15 -10.05
CA LYS A 319 24.21 -12.00 -9.27
C LYS A 319 25.47 -11.29 -8.81
N LYS A 320 25.99 -11.71 -7.67
CA LYS A 320 27.29 -11.32 -7.12
C LYS A 320 27.96 -12.49 -6.43
N HIS A 321 29.28 -12.40 -6.28
CA HIS A 321 30.07 -13.46 -5.68
C HIS A 321 31.10 -12.91 -4.71
N SER A 322 31.54 -13.77 -3.81
CA SER A 322 32.66 -13.56 -2.89
C SER A 322 33.54 -14.79 -2.86
N HIS A 323 34.78 -14.62 -2.43
CA HIS A 323 35.77 -15.67 -2.44
C HIS A 323 36.31 -15.95 -1.05
N LEU A 324 36.58 -17.24 -0.77
CA LEU A 324 37.21 -17.74 0.42
C LEU A 324 38.46 -18.54 0.02
N TYR A 325 39.64 -18.09 0.42
CA TYR A 325 40.86 -18.87 0.27
C TYR A 325 41.07 -19.75 1.52
N VAL A 326 41.22 -21.04 1.29
CA VAL A 326 41.46 -22.04 2.35
C VAL A 326 42.84 -22.60 2.18
N HIS A 327 43.62 -22.59 3.27
CA HIS A 327 44.93 -23.20 3.32
C HIS A 327 45.05 -23.99 4.65
N VAL A 328 45.21 -25.28 4.52
CA VAL A 328 45.47 -26.19 5.64
C VAL A 328 46.93 -26.63 5.52
N ALA A 329 47.76 -26.29 6.52
CA ALA A 329 49.15 -26.67 6.53
C ALA A 329 49.30 -28.21 6.60
N SER A 330 50.16 -28.80 5.78
CA SER A 330 50.45 -30.22 5.87
C SER A 330 51.45 -30.48 6.95
N ASP A 331 51.42 -31.70 7.51
CA ASP A 331 52.44 -32.12 8.49
C ASP A 331 53.90 -32.02 7.92
N ALA A 332 54.03 -32.13 6.59
CA ALA A 332 55.30 -31.97 5.90
C ALA A 332 55.82 -30.53 5.94
N ASP A 333 54.93 -29.52 5.83
CA ASP A 333 55.31 -28.10 5.93
C ASP A 333 55.79 -27.76 7.34
N ILE A 334 55.11 -28.27 8.37
CA ILE A 334 55.50 -28.09 9.79
C ILE A 334 56.85 -28.75 10.07
N ALA A 335 57.05 -29.99 9.59
CA ALA A 335 58.29 -30.70 9.70
C ALA A 335 59.48 -29.97 9.01
N GLY A 336 59.22 -29.38 7.83
CA GLY A 336 60.18 -28.56 7.10
C GLY A 336 60.65 -27.33 7.89
N TRP A 337 59.72 -26.60 8.50
CA TRP A 337 60.07 -25.44 9.34
C TRP A 337 60.80 -25.81 10.60
N ILE A 338 60.47 -26.95 11.24
CA ILE A 338 61.19 -27.49 12.41
C ILE A 338 62.61 -27.88 12.03
N LEU A 339 62.81 -28.59 10.89
CA LEU A 339 64.12 -28.99 10.38
C LEU A 339 64.98 -27.78 10.04
N PHE A 340 64.42 -26.77 9.39
CA PHE A 340 65.10 -25.52 9.10
C PHE A 340 65.53 -24.77 10.37
N GLY A 341 64.65 -24.69 11.36
CA GLY A 341 64.95 -24.10 12.67
C GLY A 341 66.08 -24.83 13.38
N LEU A 342 66.10 -26.19 13.39
CA LEU A 342 67.17 -27.01 13.97
C LEU A 342 68.49 -26.81 13.25
N LEU A 343 68.49 -26.75 11.91
CA LEU A 343 69.68 -26.45 11.10
C LEU A 343 70.27 -25.06 11.41
N LEU A 344 69.40 -24.07 11.57
CA LEU A 344 69.78 -22.71 11.91
C LEU A 344 70.41 -22.62 13.30
N ILE A 345 69.82 -23.34 14.31
CA ILE A 345 70.39 -23.47 15.65
C ILE A 345 71.73 -24.16 15.62
N ALA A 346 71.89 -25.26 14.84
CA ALA A 346 73.12 -25.99 14.71
C ALA A 346 74.25 -25.12 14.06
N LEU A 347 73.87 -24.31 13.06
CA LEU A 347 74.77 -23.36 12.41
C LEU A 347 75.25 -22.29 13.38
N VAL A 348 74.32 -21.69 14.15
CA VAL A 348 74.65 -20.68 15.16
C VAL A 348 75.58 -21.31 16.22
N ALA A 349 75.20 -22.50 16.72
CA ALA A 349 76.01 -23.22 17.68
C ALA A 349 77.43 -23.55 17.16
N SER A 350 77.57 -23.97 15.90
CA SER A 350 78.85 -24.24 15.26
C SER A 350 79.71 -22.98 15.12
N VAL A 351 79.10 -21.84 14.75
CA VAL A 351 79.75 -20.54 14.68
C VAL A 351 80.25 -20.08 16.05
N VAL A 352 79.39 -20.20 17.08
CA VAL A 352 79.72 -19.84 18.45
C VAL A 352 80.83 -20.75 18.95
N TRP A 353 80.81 -22.09 18.71
CA TRP A 353 81.85 -23.01 19.06
C TRP A 353 83.17 -22.72 18.36
N TYR A 354 83.16 -22.37 17.02
CA TYR A 354 84.32 -21.97 16.27
C TYR A 354 84.94 -20.71 16.88
N PHE A 355 84.19 -19.70 17.21
CA PHE A 355 84.68 -18.48 17.85
C PHE A 355 85.22 -18.76 19.26
N TYR A 356 84.55 -19.63 20.03
CA TYR A 356 85.04 -20.07 21.34
C TYR A 356 86.37 -20.81 21.24
N LYS A 357 86.51 -21.79 20.34
CA LYS A 357 87.73 -22.57 20.13
C LYS A 357 88.89 -21.75 19.53
N SER A 358 88.56 -20.78 18.69
CA SER A 358 89.56 -19.90 18.04
C SER A 358 90.12 -18.81 18.98
N GLY A 359 89.67 -18.73 20.21
CA GLY A 359 90.13 -17.74 21.21
C GLY A 359 89.80 -16.27 20.84
N ARG A 360 88.96 -16.06 19.80
CA ARG A 360 88.59 -14.69 19.33
C ARG A 360 87.45 -14.11 20.16
N PHE A 361 86.70 -14.96 20.89
CA PHE A 361 85.59 -14.51 21.76
C PHE A 361 86.08 -13.71 22.96
N THR A 362 87.25 -14.10 23.53
CA THR A 362 87.89 -13.37 24.62
C THR A 362 88.40 -12.02 24.26
N ARG A 363 88.75 -11.81 22.96
CA ARG A 363 89.19 -10.48 22.45
C ARG A 363 88.08 -9.51 22.16
N LEU A 364 86.88 -10.01 21.81
CA LEU A 364 85.71 -9.16 21.54
C LEU A 364 85.08 -8.68 22.84
N ILE A 365 84.95 -9.53 23.89
CA ILE A 365 84.44 -9.17 25.16
C ILE A 365 85.44 -8.31 25.97
N GLY A 366 86.76 -8.59 25.84
CA GLY A 366 87.81 -7.76 26.47
C GLY A 366 87.84 -6.31 25.99
N ASN A 367 87.59 -6.04 24.71
CA ASN A 367 87.53 -4.69 24.18
C ASN A 367 86.28 -3.93 24.48
N SER A 368 85.20 -4.62 24.80
CA SER A 368 83.90 -3.98 25.24
C SER A 368 83.93 -3.53 26.69
N LEU A 369 84.69 -4.26 27.55
CA LEU A 369 84.81 -3.92 28.99
C LEU A 369 85.90 -2.84 29.25
N SER A 370 86.84 -2.57 28.33
CA SER A 370 87.80 -1.49 28.48
C SER A 370 87.30 -0.10 28.04
N ARG A 371 86.20 -0.05 27.32
CA ARG A 371 85.62 1.18 26.85
C ARG A 371 84.63 1.80 27.84
N THR A 372 84.23 1.07 28.90
CA THR A 372 83.25 1.56 29.90
C THR A 372 83.97 2.06 31.19
N ARG A 373 85.32 2.19 31.23
CA ARG A 373 86.07 2.55 32.45
C ARG A 373 86.83 3.88 32.34
N GLU A 374 86.66 4.70 31.27
CA GLU A 374 87.42 5.92 31.07
C GLU A 374 86.59 7.22 31.07
N ASP A 375 85.28 7.17 31.33
CA ASP A 375 84.44 8.35 31.40
C ASP A 375 83.77 8.56 32.77
N THR A 376 84.57 8.45 33.86
CA THR A 376 84.11 8.90 35.16
C THR A 376 85.17 9.70 35.89
N ARG A 377 85.49 10.92 35.36
CA ARG A 377 86.16 11.94 36.23
C ARG A 377 86.07 13.33 35.61
N GLY A 378 85.33 14.19 36.27
CA GLY A 378 85.24 15.64 36.11
C GLY A 378 83.84 16.09 35.70
N GLY A 379 83.07 16.54 36.49
CA GLY A 379 83.14 17.45 37.62
C GLY A 379 82.21 18.63 37.36
N ARG A 380 81.27 18.81 38.23
CA ARG A 380 80.58 20.05 38.62
C ARG A 380 79.33 20.58 37.90
N THR A 381 78.28 20.44 38.67
CA THR A 381 77.31 21.51 39.10
C THR A 381 76.59 22.33 38.05
N MET A 382 75.33 22.22 38.00
CA MET A 382 74.28 23.02 38.59
C MET A 382 72.88 22.59 38.19
N VAL A 383 72.04 22.53 39.18
CA VAL A 383 70.59 22.44 39.26
C VAL A 383 70.03 23.83 39.04
N PRO A 384 68.73 24.11 38.87
CA PRO A 384 67.54 23.35 38.43
C PRO A 384 66.63 24.13 37.48
N THR A 385 65.53 23.53 37.11
CA THR A 385 64.16 24.03 37.31
C THR A 385 63.19 23.71 36.13
N THR A 386 62.19 22.95 36.47
CA THR A 386 60.77 23.04 36.11
C THR A 386 60.36 23.34 34.66
N SER A 387 59.51 22.61 34.01
CA SER A 387 58.11 22.37 34.26
C SER A 387 57.40 21.89 32.98
N ASN A 388 56.47 20.94 33.16
CA ASN A 388 55.20 20.79 32.46
C ASN A 388 55.13 20.37 30.98
N SER A 389 54.72 19.18 30.83
CA SER A 389 53.50 18.63 30.14
C SER A 389 52.63 19.60 29.33
N PRO A 390 51.71 19.09 28.55
CA PRO A 390 51.69 18.32 27.31
C PRO A 390 50.81 19.04 26.26
N GLU A 391 50.91 18.72 25.01
CA GLU A 391 49.79 18.96 24.09
C GLU A 391 49.88 18.09 22.83
N GLY A 392 48.71 17.68 22.38
CA GLY A 392 48.45 16.68 21.38
C GLY A 392 48.45 17.19 19.92
N PRO A 393 48.08 16.33 18.98
CA PRO A 393 48.32 16.57 17.58
C PRO A 393 47.26 17.45 16.90
N GLN A 394 47.75 18.39 16.13
CA GLN A 394 46.95 19.24 15.25
C GLN A 394 46.58 18.57 13.94
N ARG A 395 45.37 18.83 13.58
CA ARG A 395 44.66 18.72 12.30
C ARG A 395 45.34 19.61 11.24
N VAL A 396 45.45 19.14 10.02
CA VAL A 396 45.65 19.99 8.86
C VAL A 396 44.47 19.80 7.90
N GLU A 397 43.75 20.92 7.69
CA GLU A 397 42.86 21.18 6.56
C GLU A 397 43.71 21.65 5.36
N GLU A 398 43.25 21.26 4.18
CA GLU A 398 43.49 22.03 2.93
C GLU A 398 42.56 21.43 1.89
N GLU A 399 41.62 22.07 1.40
CA GLU A 399 41.37 23.27 0.59
C GLU A 399 40.98 22.83 -0.83
N ALA A 400 39.90 23.43 -1.27
CA ALA A 400 39.18 23.22 -2.51
C ALA A 400 39.97 23.72 -3.75
N ALA A 401 39.72 23.12 -4.89
CA ALA A 401 39.79 23.81 -6.17
C ALA A 401 38.72 23.36 -7.13
N GLU A 402 37.97 24.35 -7.60
CA GLU A 402 37.04 24.36 -8.71
C GLU A 402 37.66 23.92 -10.03
N GLY A 403 36.82 23.45 -10.94
CA GLY A 403 37.12 23.34 -12.35
C GLY A 403 36.01 22.75 -13.18
N SER A 404 35.20 23.64 -13.73
CA SER A 404 34.23 23.46 -14.81
C SER A 404 34.61 22.50 -15.92
N LEU A 405 33.66 21.69 -16.36
CA LEU A 405 33.07 21.77 -17.69
C LEU A 405 31.84 20.82 -17.73
#